data_b78fe416b83a59fcd53a0962c58db9d7
#
_entry.id   b78fe416b83a59fcd53a0962c58db9d7
#
_cell.length_a   1.000
_cell.length_b   1.000
_cell.length_c   1.000
_cell.angle_alpha   90.00
_cell.angle_beta   90.00
_cell.angle_gamma   90.00
#
_symmetry.space_group_name_H-M   'P 1'
#
loop_
_entity.id
_entity.type
_entity.pdbx_description
1 polymer ?
#
loop_
_entity_poly.entity_id
_entity_poly.type
_entity_poly.pdbx_seq_one_letter_code
_entity_poly.pdbx_strand_id
1 'polypeptide(L)' 'NSRKVFINLGVDDLDKEYQRIVELGIGKNLTPIRYLNVFSPYWYFTFMDPDGNPIEITGAHKE' A
#
# COMPACT_ATOMS: atom_id res chain seq x y z
N ASN A 1 9.14 22.30 -8.37
CA ASN A 1 8.24 21.44 -9.05
C ASN A 1 7.77 20.28 -8.20
N SER A 2 6.51 20.14 -8.07
CA SER A 2 5.90 19.20 -7.14
C SER A 2 5.42 17.94 -7.83
N ARG A 3 6.13 17.46 -8.80
CA ARG A 3 5.76 16.25 -9.49
C ARG A 3 5.81 15.07 -8.53
N LYS A 4 4.67 14.47 -8.31
CA LYS A 4 4.57 13.33 -7.41
C LYS A 4 4.88 12.04 -8.15
N VAL A 5 5.55 11.13 -7.47
CA VAL A 5 5.87 9.82 -8.01
C VAL A 5 4.94 8.81 -7.36
N PHE A 6 4.24 8.05 -8.19
CA PHE A 6 3.41 6.96 -7.71
C PHE A 6 4.22 5.68 -7.71
N ILE A 7 4.37 5.07 -6.54
CA ILE A 7 5.17 3.86 -6.37
C ILE A 7 4.25 2.68 -6.13
N ASN A 8 4.46 1.61 -6.88
CA ASN A 8 3.69 0.38 -6.74
C ASN A 8 4.66 -0.74 -6.41
N LEU A 9 4.48 -1.35 -5.23
CA LEU A 9 5.35 -2.42 -4.74
C LEU A 9 4.55 -3.70 -4.52
N GLY A 10 5.12 -4.83 -4.94
CA GLY A 10 4.51 -6.13 -4.70
C GLY A 10 5.20 -6.82 -3.53
N VAL A 11 4.41 -7.43 -2.65
CA VAL A 11 4.93 -8.17 -1.50
C VAL A 11 4.25 -9.54 -1.43
N ASP A 12 4.91 -10.48 -0.75
CA ASP A 12 4.36 -11.83 -0.63
C ASP A 12 3.22 -11.91 0.38
N ASP A 13 3.27 -11.09 1.42
CA ASP A 13 2.29 -11.13 2.50
C ASP A 13 1.85 -9.72 2.80
N LEU A 14 0.68 -9.36 2.30
CA LEU A 14 0.17 -8.00 2.42
C LEU A 14 -0.17 -7.65 3.87
N ASP A 15 -0.70 -8.61 4.61
CA ASP A 15 -1.04 -8.37 6.02
C ASP A 15 0.18 -8.04 6.84
N LYS A 16 1.26 -8.77 6.61
CA LYS A 16 2.50 -8.56 7.33
C LYS A 16 3.08 -7.19 7.00
N GLU A 17 3.03 -6.81 5.75
CA GLU A 17 3.53 -5.50 5.33
C GLU A 17 2.70 -4.38 5.92
N TYR A 18 1.38 -4.56 5.95
CA TYR A 18 0.49 -3.58 6.55
C TYR A 18 0.84 -3.36 8.02
N GLN A 19 1.01 -4.45 8.76
CA GLN A 19 1.38 -4.38 10.17
C GLN A 19 2.71 -3.65 10.35
N ARG A 20 3.65 -3.92 9.49
CA ARG A 20 4.96 -3.29 9.56
C ARG A 20 4.85 -1.77 9.39
N ILE A 21 4.06 -1.34 8.42
CA ILE A 21 3.86 0.10 8.17
C ILE A 21 3.20 0.76 9.39
N VAL A 22 2.20 0.10 9.96
CA VAL A 22 1.51 0.63 11.14
C VAL A 22 2.49 0.77 12.31
N GLU A 23 3.29 -0.26 12.56
CA GLU A 23 4.21 -0.26 13.69
C GLU A 23 5.31 0.76 13.55
N LEU A 24 5.77 0.99 12.31
CA LEU A 24 6.81 1.99 12.06
C LEU A 24 6.27 3.42 12.10
N GLY A 25 4.96 3.58 11.97
CA GLY A 25 4.34 4.88 12.00
C GLY A 25 4.73 5.79 10.85
N ILE A 26 5.10 5.19 9.73
CA ILE A 26 5.61 5.96 8.58
C ILE A 26 4.53 6.23 7.53
N GLY A 27 3.38 5.58 7.63
CA GLY A 27 2.35 5.73 6.62
C GLY A 27 1.36 6.83 6.95
N LYS A 28 1.35 7.88 6.14
CA LYS A 28 0.33 8.92 6.26
C LYS A 28 -0.87 8.51 5.42
N ASN A 29 -2.07 8.81 5.94
CA ASN A 29 -3.32 8.51 5.23
C ASN A 29 -3.39 7.04 4.82
N LEU A 30 -2.96 6.16 5.71
CA LEU A 30 -2.99 4.72 5.45
C LEU A 30 -4.42 4.24 5.27
N THR A 31 -4.68 3.58 4.14
CA THR A 31 -6.00 3.04 3.87
C THR A 31 -6.07 1.59 4.34
N PRO A 32 -7.29 1.06 4.59
CA PRO A 32 -7.41 -0.36 4.86
C PRO A 32 -7.07 -1.18 3.63
N ILE A 33 -6.81 -2.47 3.84
CA ILE A 33 -6.56 -3.38 2.74
C ILE A 33 -7.85 -3.52 1.92
N ARG A 34 -7.74 -3.33 0.62
CA ARG A 34 -8.89 -3.36 -0.28
C ARG A 34 -8.68 -4.38 -1.38
N TYR A 35 -9.77 -4.78 -1.99
CA TYR A 35 -9.77 -5.76 -3.06
C TYR A 35 -10.14 -5.08 -4.37
N LEU A 36 -9.37 -5.35 -5.40
CA LEU A 36 -9.65 -4.82 -6.72
C LEU A 36 -9.68 -5.97 -7.72
N ASN A 37 -10.73 -6.01 -8.55
CA ASN A 37 -10.90 -7.05 -9.53
C ASN A 37 -11.29 -6.40 -10.85
N VAL A 38 -10.30 -5.90 -11.57
CA VAL A 38 -10.52 -5.26 -12.87
C VAL A 38 -10.04 -6.20 -13.98
N PHE A 39 -8.74 -6.34 -14.11
CA PHE A 39 -8.15 -7.27 -15.08
C PHE A 39 -7.81 -8.59 -14.41
N SER A 40 -7.19 -8.52 -13.24
CA SER A 40 -6.95 -9.69 -12.42
C SER A 40 -7.15 -9.28 -10.98
N PRO A 41 -7.68 -10.18 -10.14
CA PRO A 41 -7.96 -9.82 -8.75
C PRO A 41 -6.66 -9.66 -7.97
N TYR A 42 -6.64 -8.64 -7.11
CA TYR A 42 -5.53 -8.47 -6.19
C TYR A 42 -5.97 -7.62 -5.01
N TRP A 43 -5.22 -7.73 -3.90
CA TRP A 43 -5.43 -6.95 -2.71
C TRP A 43 -4.37 -5.86 -2.62
N TYR A 44 -4.72 -4.72 -2.05
CA TYR A 44 -3.78 -3.62 -1.97
C TYR A 44 -4.15 -2.68 -0.82
N PHE A 45 -3.20 -1.87 -0.42
CA PHE A 45 -3.48 -0.71 0.41
C PHE A 45 -2.54 0.41 -0.03
N THR A 46 -2.88 1.64 0.35
CA THR A 46 -2.09 2.79 -0.04
C THR A 46 -1.79 3.64 1.17
N PHE A 47 -0.72 4.39 1.07
CA PHE A 47 -0.37 5.38 2.06
C PHE A 47 0.53 6.39 1.40
N MET A 48 0.88 7.46 2.13
CA MET A 48 1.78 8.49 1.62
C MET A 48 3.06 8.48 2.41
N ASP A 49 4.18 8.65 1.72
CA ASP A 49 5.46 8.77 2.40
C ASP A 49 5.57 10.16 3.03
N PRO A 50 6.63 10.43 3.81
CA PRO A 50 6.78 11.73 4.46
C PRO A 50 6.82 12.91 3.49
N ASP A 51 7.22 12.67 2.24
CA ASP A 51 7.27 13.71 1.22
C ASP A 51 5.93 13.90 0.51
N GLY A 52 4.93 13.10 0.85
CA GLY A 52 3.62 13.21 0.24
C GLY A 52 3.45 12.44 -1.05
N ASN A 53 4.34 11.50 -1.34
CA ASN A 53 4.21 10.67 -2.53
C ASN A 53 3.31 9.46 -2.25
N PRO A 54 2.34 9.18 -3.11
CA PRO A 54 1.48 8.03 -2.90
C PRO A 54 2.24 6.72 -3.17
N ILE A 55 2.02 5.75 -2.29
CA ILE A 55 2.63 4.43 -2.41
C ILE A 55 1.51 3.40 -2.35
N GLU A 56 1.49 2.50 -3.31
CA GLU A 56 0.52 1.40 -3.34
C GLU A 56 1.26 0.09 -3.13
N ILE A 57 0.81 -0.69 -2.15
CA ILE A 57 1.39 -2.00 -1.85
C ILE A 57 0.36 -3.05 -2.24
N THR A 58 0.78 -4.00 -3.07
CA THR A 58 -0.09 -5.10 -3.49
C THR A 58 0.50 -6.43 -3.03
N GLY A 59 -0.35 -7.44 -2.86
CA GLY A 59 0.13 -8.73 -2.45
C GLY A 59 -0.99 -9.67 -2.06
N ALA A 60 -0.62 -10.82 -1.53
CA ALA A 60 -1.58 -11.79 -1.06
C ALA A 60 -2.14 -11.35 0.29
N HIS A 61 -3.43 -11.54 0.47
CA HIS A 61 -4.11 -11.21 1.71
C HIS A 61 -4.91 -12.42 2.16
N LYS A 62 -4.77 -12.77 3.42
CA LYS A 62 -5.54 -13.85 4.01
C LYS A 62 -6.86 -13.32 4.52
N GLU A 63 -7.91 -13.90 4.02
CA GLU A 63 -9.25 -13.53 4.47
C GLU A 63 -9.59 -14.18 5.79
#